data_f81764db8d63fa5fb3f0c7d2bb489265
#
_entry.id   f81764db8d63fa5fb3f0c7d2bb489265
#
_cell.length_a   1.000
_cell.length_b   1.000
_cell.length_c   1.000
_cell.angle_alpha   90.00
_cell.angle_beta   90.00
_cell.angle_gamma   90.00
#
_symmetry.space_group_name_H-M   'P 1'
#
loop_
_entity.id
_entity.type
_entity.pdbx_description
1 polymer ?
#
loop_
_entity_poly.entity_id
_entity_poly.type
_entity_poly.pdbx_seq_one_letter_code
_entity_poly.pdbx_strand_id
1 'polypeptide(L)'
;MATSWVDRWQLDLDRLRWYPAAQEIRAVRQEDPTTLVLRSTTARLVWEPWRLLPVYAVPAADVRVPLVEGEHQEGQVRHGLIPHPLHFERHTCAGTELWPEEHATAGDAPGSRTATFFRPDDEDLAGHVLVDFQAYDWFAEDQPLAAHPRDPFKRVDIVPSSRHVVVSLGGVLLADSSRAMALTETYLPLRWYVPREDVQWDALTPSTTTSDCAYKGHARYWSLASGDPDGADIGWSYEAPLSDGERVRGYVAFWCERTDLTLDGAQMPRPESLFFPRGRR
;
A
#
# COMPACT_ATOMS: atom_id res chain seq x y z
N MET A 1 29.77 -1.26 16.74
CA MET A 1 28.39 -1.53 17.21
C MET A 1 27.57 -2.04 16.04
N ALA A 2 26.73 -3.07 16.23
CA ALA A 2 25.81 -3.52 15.19
C ALA A 2 24.72 -2.47 15.01
N THR A 3 24.44 -2.06 13.78
CA THR A 3 23.34 -1.16 13.45
C THR A 3 22.10 -2.01 13.21
N SER A 4 20.96 -1.64 13.78
CA SER A 4 19.72 -2.34 13.47
C SER A 4 19.37 -2.17 11.99
N TRP A 5 18.71 -3.16 11.39
CA TRP A 5 18.27 -3.05 9.99
C TRP A 5 17.30 -1.88 9.78
N VAL A 6 16.47 -1.58 10.78
CA VAL A 6 15.55 -0.44 10.77
C VAL A 6 16.33 0.88 10.74
N ASP A 7 17.38 1.04 11.57
CA ASP A 7 18.20 2.25 11.59
C ASP A 7 18.93 2.45 10.26
N ARG A 8 19.42 1.36 9.66
CA ARG A 8 20.10 1.41 8.36
C ARG A 8 19.16 1.82 7.23
N TRP A 9 17.93 1.36 7.27
CA TRP A 9 16.93 1.71 6.28
C TRP A 9 16.47 3.17 6.42
N GLN A 10 16.41 3.71 7.64
CA GLN A 10 16.10 5.11 7.91
C GLN A 10 17.18 6.08 7.43
N LEU A 11 18.43 5.64 7.29
CA LEU A 11 19.54 6.49 6.87
C LEU A 11 19.38 7.05 5.44
N ASP A 12 18.61 6.39 4.57
CA ASP A 12 18.42 6.80 3.18
C ASP A 12 16.99 7.28 2.87
N LEU A 13 16.13 7.42 3.90
CA LEU A 13 14.75 7.86 3.69
C LEU A 13 14.63 9.31 3.22
N ASP A 14 15.61 10.15 3.54
CA ASP A 14 15.68 11.55 3.15
C ASP A 14 16.14 11.76 1.71
N ARG A 15 16.48 10.68 0.98
CA ARG A 15 16.97 10.70 -0.39
C ARG A 15 15.94 10.15 -1.36
N LEU A 16 16.01 10.64 -2.60
CA LEU A 16 15.39 9.99 -3.73
C LEU A 16 16.12 8.67 -4.01
N ARG A 17 15.39 7.59 -4.19
CA ARG A 17 15.92 6.25 -4.45
C ARG A 17 15.20 5.67 -5.65
N TRP A 18 15.90 4.90 -6.45
CA TRP A 18 15.29 4.23 -7.59
C TRP A 18 15.83 2.81 -7.80
N TYR A 19 15.02 1.99 -8.46
CA TYR A 19 15.38 0.62 -8.84
C TYR A 19 14.73 0.28 -10.19
N PRO A 20 15.42 -0.46 -11.10
CA PRO A 20 14.83 -0.86 -12.37
C PRO A 20 13.59 -1.72 -12.14
N ALA A 21 12.50 -1.45 -12.85
CA ALA A 21 11.41 -2.39 -12.98
C ALA A 21 11.83 -3.49 -13.96
N ALA A 22 11.75 -4.76 -13.53
CA ALA A 22 12.20 -5.88 -14.34
C ALA A 22 11.22 -6.30 -15.44
N GLN A 23 9.95 -5.90 -15.29
CA GLN A 23 8.83 -6.29 -16.16
C GLN A 23 8.44 -5.16 -17.08
N GLU A 24 7.80 -5.47 -18.21
CA GLU A 24 7.11 -4.47 -19.00
C GLU A 24 5.97 -3.89 -18.16
N ILE A 25 5.91 -2.56 -18.08
CA ILE A 25 4.85 -1.84 -17.37
C ILE A 25 4.01 -1.11 -18.40
N ARG A 26 2.69 -1.26 -18.29
CA ARG A 26 1.73 -0.49 -19.10
C ARG A 26 0.64 0.10 -18.22
N ALA A 27 0.13 1.25 -18.65
CA ALA A 27 -1.03 1.88 -18.04
C ALA A 27 -2.06 2.23 -19.13
N VAL A 28 -3.33 2.02 -18.81
CA VAL A 28 -4.48 2.33 -19.66
C VAL A 28 -5.44 3.23 -18.89
N ARG A 29 -6.33 3.92 -19.61
CA ARG A 29 -7.37 4.74 -18.98
C ARG A 29 -8.39 3.86 -18.25
N GLN A 30 -8.83 4.31 -17.09
CA GLN A 30 -9.85 3.61 -16.31
C GLN A 30 -11.22 3.61 -17.00
N GLU A 31 -11.57 4.73 -17.63
CA GLU A 31 -12.83 4.90 -18.36
C GLU A 31 -12.83 4.23 -19.75
N ASP A 32 -11.65 3.97 -20.31
CA ASP A 32 -11.47 3.29 -21.60
C ASP A 32 -10.21 2.41 -21.59
N PRO A 33 -10.30 1.15 -21.13
CA PRO A 33 -9.16 0.23 -21.05
C PRO A 33 -8.49 -0.10 -22.39
N THR A 34 -9.07 0.32 -23.52
CA THR A 34 -8.46 0.19 -24.87
C THR A 34 -7.48 1.29 -25.18
N THR A 35 -7.55 2.42 -24.45
CA THR A 35 -6.66 3.57 -24.64
C THR A 35 -5.40 3.41 -23.80
N LEU A 36 -4.29 3.13 -24.50
CA LEU A 36 -2.95 3.01 -23.93
C LEU A 36 -2.38 4.39 -23.59
N VAL A 37 -2.05 4.63 -22.32
CA VAL A 37 -1.43 5.86 -21.83
C VAL A 37 0.09 5.78 -21.91
N LEU A 38 0.65 4.65 -21.49
CA LEU A 38 2.08 4.38 -21.57
C LEU A 38 2.37 2.87 -21.67
N ARG A 39 3.56 2.56 -22.19
CA ARG A 39 4.13 1.21 -22.21
C ARG A 39 5.65 1.32 -22.17
N SER A 40 6.27 0.72 -21.19
CA SER A 40 7.71 0.81 -20.96
C SER A 40 8.32 -0.52 -20.54
N THR A 41 9.44 -0.89 -21.12
CA THR A 41 10.29 -2.00 -20.70
C THR A 41 11.52 -1.52 -19.92
N THR A 42 11.65 -0.22 -19.71
CA THR A 42 12.75 0.43 -19.01
C THR A 42 12.25 1.32 -17.86
N ALA A 43 11.05 1.04 -17.36
CA ALA A 43 10.48 1.73 -16.23
C ALA A 43 11.37 1.55 -14.97
N ARG A 44 11.27 2.50 -14.06
CA ARG A 44 11.92 2.48 -12.75
C ARG A 44 10.89 2.57 -11.65
N LEU A 45 11.16 1.93 -10.54
CA LEU A 45 10.51 2.18 -9.27
C LEU A 45 11.25 3.32 -8.58
N VAL A 46 10.53 4.34 -8.14
CA VAL A 46 11.12 5.53 -7.51
C VAL A 46 10.45 5.74 -6.16
N TRP A 47 11.27 5.84 -5.11
CA TRP A 47 10.85 6.27 -3.78
C TRP A 47 11.33 7.70 -3.59
N GLU A 48 10.41 8.63 -3.62
CA GLU A 48 10.70 10.00 -3.23
C GLU A 48 11.14 10.07 -1.75
N PRO A 49 11.86 11.12 -1.33
CA PRO A 49 12.21 11.31 0.08
C PRO A 49 11.03 11.09 1.01
N TRP A 50 11.25 10.35 2.09
CA TRP A 50 10.23 10.02 3.11
C TRP A 50 9.03 9.20 2.63
N ARG A 51 9.10 8.63 1.41
CA ARG A 51 8.09 7.71 0.88
C ARG A 51 8.47 6.26 1.14
N LEU A 52 7.51 5.47 1.62
CA LEU A 52 7.66 4.03 1.83
C LEU A 52 7.28 3.21 0.61
N LEU A 53 6.36 3.73 -0.18
CA LEU A 53 5.87 3.04 -1.38
C LEU A 53 6.44 3.71 -2.62
N PRO A 54 6.81 2.92 -3.63
CA PRO A 54 7.32 3.46 -4.88
C PRO A 54 6.19 4.00 -5.76
N VAL A 55 6.59 4.85 -6.70
CA VAL A 55 5.82 5.17 -7.90
C VAL A 55 6.59 4.70 -9.13
N TYR A 56 5.91 4.50 -10.25
CA TYR A 56 6.61 4.24 -11.51
C TYR A 56 7.12 5.55 -12.10
N ALA A 57 8.40 5.53 -12.50
CA ALA A 57 9.01 6.49 -13.42
C ALA A 57 9.21 5.80 -14.77
N VAL A 58 8.73 6.41 -15.84
CA VAL A 58 8.89 5.90 -17.19
C VAL A 58 9.62 6.94 -18.07
N PRO A 59 10.41 6.52 -19.07
CA PRO A 59 10.90 7.46 -20.08
C PRO A 59 9.73 8.28 -20.65
N ALA A 60 9.86 9.59 -20.76
CA ALA A 60 8.83 10.45 -21.33
C ALA A 60 8.45 10.03 -22.77
N ALA A 61 9.40 9.43 -23.50
CA ALA A 61 9.17 8.90 -24.84
C ALA A 61 8.23 7.67 -24.88
N ASP A 62 8.04 6.99 -23.76
CA ASP A 62 7.16 5.82 -23.64
C ASP A 62 5.71 6.23 -23.31
N VAL A 63 5.48 7.49 -22.96
CA VAL A 63 4.14 8.06 -22.77
C VAL A 63 3.48 8.35 -24.11
N ARG A 64 2.24 7.92 -24.29
CA ARG A 64 1.50 7.97 -25.56
C ARG A 64 0.55 9.17 -25.67
N VAL A 65 0.36 9.87 -24.56
CA VAL A 65 -0.47 11.08 -24.52
C VAL A 65 0.44 12.31 -24.50
N PRO A 66 0.12 13.38 -25.25
CA PRO A 66 0.86 14.63 -25.18
C PRO A 66 0.77 15.21 -23.77
N LEU A 67 1.91 15.67 -23.23
CA LEU A 67 1.99 16.27 -21.92
C LEU A 67 2.24 17.77 -22.03
N VAL A 68 1.57 18.57 -21.18
CA VAL A 68 1.82 20.00 -21.01
C VAL A 68 2.38 20.26 -19.62
N GLU A 69 3.27 21.24 -19.54
CA GLU A 69 3.91 21.64 -18.28
C GLU A 69 2.98 22.50 -17.44
N GLY A 70 3.04 22.26 -16.15
CA GLY A 70 2.36 23.04 -15.13
C GLY A 70 3.32 23.76 -14.19
N GLU A 71 2.95 23.82 -12.93
CA GLU A 71 3.73 24.52 -11.93
C GLU A 71 4.98 23.74 -11.53
N HIS A 72 6.07 24.47 -11.30
CA HIS A 72 7.27 23.91 -10.67
C HIS A 72 7.08 23.84 -9.15
N GLN A 73 7.43 22.70 -8.57
CA GLN A 73 7.41 22.47 -7.12
C GLN A 73 8.82 22.31 -6.57
N GLU A 74 9.14 23.05 -5.50
CA GLU A 74 10.43 22.96 -4.78
C GLU A 74 10.60 21.68 -3.97
N GLY A 75 9.56 20.85 -3.88
CA GLY A 75 9.51 19.69 -3.01
C GLY A 75 9.15 20.04 -1.56
N GLN A 76 8.44 19.16 -0.90
CA GLN A 76 7.98 19.34 0.47
C GLN A 76 8.71 18.38 1.40
N VAL A 77 9.67 18.85 2.18
CA VAL A 77 10.28 18.07 3.25
C VAL A 77 9.32 18.02 4.44
N ARG A 78 8.73 16.86 4.71
CA ARG A 78 7.96 16.63 5.94
C ARG A 78 8.80 15.91 6.96
N HIS A 79 9.13 16.58 8.05
CA HIS A 79 9.71 15.96 9.22
C HIS A 79 8.64 15.16 9.98
N GLY A 80 8.90 13.88 10.25
CA GLY A 80 8.24 13.12 11.30
C GLY A 80 7.05 12.22 10.92
N LEU A 81 6.58 12.19 9.69
CA LEU A 81 5.55 11.23 9.24
C LEU A 81 5.88 10.78 7.82
N ILE A 82 6.02 9.47 7.66
CA ILE A 82 6.14 8.86 6.34
C ILE A 82 4.79 9.08 5.64
N PRO A 83 4.72 9.94 4.61
CA PRO A 83 3.45 10.24 3.95
C PRO A 83 2.92 9.00 3.26
N HIS A 84 1.61 8.77 3.36
CA HIS A 84 0.95 7.73 2.59
C HIS A 84 1.05 8.08 1.10
N PRO A 85 1.31 7.13 0.21
CA PRO A 85 1.55 7.35 -1.23
C PRO A 85 0.32 7.82 -2.02
N LEU A 86 -0.84 7.88 -1.40
CA LEU A 86 -2.11 8.29 -2.03
C LEU A 86 -2.18 9.79 -2.39
N HIS A 87 -1.09 10.55 -2.24
CA HIS A 87 -1.08 11.98 -2.56
C HIS A 87 0.03 12.28 -3.56
N PHE A 88 -0.23 11.95 -4.81
CA PHE A 88 0.64 12.35 -5.93
C PHE A 88 0.78 13.88 -6.04
N GLU A 89 -0.20 14.63 -5.52
CA GLU A 89 -0.21 16.11 -5.48
C GLU A 89 0.89 16.74 -4.61
N ARG A 90 1.63 15.97 -3.85
CA ARG A 90 2.59 16.50 -2.86
C ARG A 90 3.92 15.79 -2.98
N HIS A 91 4.64 16.13 -4.03
CA HIS A 91 5.99 15.61 -4.23
C HIS A 91 6.94 16.09 -3.13
N THR A 92 7.83 15.20 -2.72
CA THR A 92 8.85 15.49 -1.70
C THR A 92 10.22 15.76 -2.31
N CYS A 93 10.36 15.67 -3.63
CA CYS A 93 11.48 16.15 -4.40
C CYS A 93 11.06 17.32 -5.30
N ALA A 94 12.01 18.15 -5.73
CA ALA A 94 11.77 19.23 -6.67
C ALA A 94 11.47 18.69 -8.07
N GLY A 95 10.65 19.42 -8.82
CA GLY A 95 10.30 19.04 -10.19
C GLY A 95 9.11 19.81 -10.74
N THR A 96 8.64 19.42 -11.90
CA THR A 96 7.56 20.08 -12.65
C THR A 96 6.36 19.14 -12.80
N GLU A 97 5.19 19.63 -12.46
CA GLU A 97 3.92 18.95 -12.72
C GLU A 97 3.63 18.90 -14.23
N LEU A 98 3.02 17.79 -14.67
CA LEU A 98 2.64 17.59 -16.06
C LEU A 98 1.22 17.04 -16.13
N TRP A 99 0.47 17.43 -17.17
CA TRP A 99 -0.86 16.92 -17.47
C TRP A 99 -0.96 16.37 -18.89
N PRO A 100 -1.83 15.41 -19.16
CA PRO A 100 -2.29 15.15 -20.51
C PRO A 100 -2.91 16.42 -21.13
N GLU A 101 -2.52 16.75 -22.36
CA GLU A 101 -2.98 17.98 -23.06
C GLU A 101 -4.51 18.08 -23.13
N GLU A 102 -5.20 16.95 -23.28
CA GLU A 102 -6.65 16.89 -23.31
C GLU A 102 -7.32 17.39 -22.02
N HIS A 103 -6.65 17.27 -20.88
CA HIS A 103 -7.11 17.82 -19.61
C HIS A 103 -6.77 19.30 -19.47
N ALA A 104 -5.85 19.83 -20.27
CA ALA A 104 -5.44 21.23 -20.22
C ALA A 104 -6.49 22.20 -20.80
N THR A 105 -7.38 21.71 -21.68
CA THR A 105 -8.36 22.52 -22.42
C THR A 105 -9.75 22.59 -21.79
N ALA A 106 -10.06 21.75 -20.82
CA ALA A 106 -11.36 21.72 -20.16
C ALA A 106 -11.44 22.80 -19.08
N GLY A 107 -11.83 23.99 -19.38
CA GLY A 107 -12.23 25.19 -18.61
C GLY A 107 -12.27 25.22 -17.08
N ASP A 108 -11.55 24.34 -16.39
CA ASP A 108 -11.48 24.25 -14.94
C ASP A 108 -10.60 25.36 -14.36
N ALA A 109 -10.97 25.87 -13.19
CA ALA A 109 -10.22 26.91 -12.52
C ALA A 109 -8.79 26.45 -12.21
N PRO A 110 -7.76 27.34 -12.27
CA PRO A 110 -6.43 27.03 -11.79
C PRO A 110 -6.51 26.52 -10.34
N GLY A 111 -5.98 25.32 -10.06
CA GLY A 111 -6.00 24.70 -8.73
C GLY A 111 -7.06 23.60 -8.51
N SER A 112 -7.94 23.31 -9.49
CA SER A 112 -8.90 22.20 -9.41
C SER A 112 -8.38 20.89 -10.02
N ARG A 113 -7.17 20.89 -10.59
CA ARG A 113 -6.59 19.75 -11.30
C ARG A 113 -5.45 19.14 -10.51
N THR A 114 -5.48 17.85 -10.37
CA THR A 114 -4.35 17.06 -9.89
C THR A 114 -3.50 16.67 -11.10
N ALA A 115 -2.21 17.03 -11.08
CA ALA A 115 -1.27 16.53 -12.06
C ALA A 115 -1.17 15.01 -11.96
N THR A 116 -1.21 14.32 -13.09
CA THR A 116 -1.08 12.86 -13.13
C THR A 116 0.31 12.39 -13.55
N PHE A 117 1.18 13.33 -13.92
CA PHE A 117 2.60 13.13 -14.21
C PHE A 117 3.45 14.17 -13.50
N PHE A 118 4.68 13.80 -13.19
CA PHE A 118 5.64 14.70 -12.55
C PHE A 118 7.05 14.43 -13.08
N ARG A 119 7.76 15.47 -13.51
CA ARG A 119 9.15 15.38 -13.95
C ARG A 119 10.06 15.85 -12.82
N PRO A 120 10.77 14.93 -12.13
CA PRO A 120 11.71 15.32 -11.08
C PRO A 120 12.94 16.02 -11.66
N ASP A 121 13.54 16.91 -10.89
CA ASP A 121 14.78 17.62 -11.23
C ASP A 121 16.05 16.80 -10.94
N ASP A 122 15.92 15.53 -10.69
CA ASP A 122 17.03 14.63 -10.36
C ASP A 122 17.74 14.16 -11.63
N GLU A 123 19.09 14.23 -11.64
CA GLU A 123 19.91 13.85 -12.79
C GLU A 123 19.79 12.38 -13.15
N ASP A 124 19.66 11.49 -12.16
CA ASP A 124 19.49 10.05 -12.37
C ASP A 124 18.13 9.72 -13.02
N LEU A 125 17.16 10.63 -12.90
CA LEU A 125 15.83 10.50 -13.52
C LEU A 125 15.66 11.40 -14.75
N ALA A 126 16.75 11.96 -15.29
CA ALA A 126 16.67 12.79 -16.49
C ALA A 126 15.94 12.04 -17.63
N GLY A 127 14.97 12.71 -18.24
CA GLY A 127 14.13 12.13 -19.31
C GLY A 127 13.03 11.18 -18.86
N HIS A 128 12.86 10.97 -17.54
CA HIS A 128 11.76 10.18 -16.98
C HIS A 128 10.68 11.09 -16.39
N VAL A 129 9.47 10.55 -16.33
CA VAL A 129 8.34 11.15 -15.63
C VAL A 129 7.78 10.14 -14.63
N LEU A 130 7.51 10.59 -13.41
CA LEU A 130 6.72 9.86 -12.42
C LEU A 130 5.26 9.89 -12.85
N VAL A 131 4.53 8.82 -12.58
CA VAL A 131 3.13 8.70 -13.01
C VAL A 131 2.25 8.33 -11.83
N ASP A 132 1.13 9.04 -11.67
CA ASP A 132 0.16 8.75 -10.62
C ASP A 132 -0.45 7.37 -10.82
N PHE A 133 -0.21 6.49 -9.85
CA PHE A 133 -0.73 5.13 -9.90
C PHE A 133 -2.26 5.08 -9.81
N GLN A 134 -2.87 6.03 -9.13
CA GLN A 134 -4.33 6.06 -8.93
C GLN A 134 -5.09 6.58 -10.15
N ALA A 135 -4.42 7.26 -11.07
CA ALA A 135 -5.06 7.86 -12.24
C ALA A 135 -5.36 6.85 -13.37
N TYR A 136 -4.76 5.67 -13.34
CA TYR A 136 -4.77 4.71 -14.43
C TYR A 136 -4.94 3.27 -13.94
N ASP A 137 -5.35 2.37 -14.84
CA ASP A 137 -5.28 0.93 -14.62
C ASP A 137 -3.92 0.41 -15.09
N TRP A 138 -3.22 -0.28 -14.20
CA TRP A 138 -1.83 -0.70 -14.40
C TRP A 138 -1.68 -2.20 -14.57
N PHE A 139 -0.68 -2.56 -15.37
CA PHE A 139 -0.28 -3.95 -15.59
C PHE A 139 1.24 -4.09 -15.54
N ALA A 140 1.71 -5.18 -14.93
CA ALA A 140 3.06 -5.71 -15.12
C ALA A 140 2.94 -6.98 -15.96
N GLU A 141 3.52 -6.98 -17.16
CA GLU A 141 3.21 -7.95 -18.19
C GLU A 141 1.66 -8.00 -18.40
N ASP A 142 1.05 -9.16 -18.23
CA ASP A 142 -0.41 -9.35 -18.33
C ASP A 142 -1.12 -9.34 -16.95
N GLN A 143 -0.36 -9.14 -15.87
CA GLN A 143 -0.93 -9.13 -14.51
C GLN A 143 -1.44 -7.74 -14.17
N PRO A 144 -2.76 -7.57 -13.88
CA PRO A 144 -3.26 -6.33 -13.29
C PRO A 144 -2.60 -6.03 -11.94
N LEU A 145 -2.25 -4.77 -11.74
CA LEU A 145 -1.67 -4.30 -10.49
C LEU A 145 -2.74 -3.58 -9.65
N ALA A 146 -2.63 -3.72 -8.33
CA ALA A 146 -3.54 -3.09 -7.39
C ALA A 146 -2.79 -2.19 -6.40
N ALA A 147 -3.45 -1.17 -5.90
CA ALA A 147 -3.02 -0.27 -4.83
C ALA A 147 -1.79 0.61 -5.17
N HIS A 148 -0.66 0.01 -5.52
CA HIS A 148 0.60 0.71 -5.81
C HIS A 148 1.58 -0.22 -6.53
N PRO A 149 2.67 0.29 -7.15
CA PRO A 149 3.74 -0.55 -7.68
C PRO A 149 4.29 -1.50 -6.61
N ARG A 150 4.60 -2.72 -7.00
CA ARG A 150 5.18 -3.72 -6.09
C ARG A 150 6.64 -3.39 -5.80
N ASP A 151 6.96 -3.26 -4.51
CA ASP A 151 8.32 -3.05 -4.03
C ASP A 151 9.07 -4.40 -4.01
N PRO A 152 10.18 -4.58 -4.77
CA PRO A 152 10.92 -5.83 -4.80
C PRO A 152 11.63 -6.16 -3.48
N PHE A 153 11.78 -5.20 -2.58
CA PHE A 153 12.40 -5.37 -1.27
C PHE A 153 11.39 -5.68 -0.17
N LYS A 154 10.09 -5.60 -0.48
CA LYS A 154 9.03 -5.96 0.46
C LYS A 154 8.76 -7.46 0.38
N ARG A 155 8.92 -8.14 1.53
CA ARG A 155 8.67 -9.57 1.67
C ARG A 155 7.37 -9.82 2.45
N VAL A 156 6.56 -10.71 1.93
CA VAL A 156 5.47 -11.37 2.65
C VAL A 156 5.87 -12.83 2.86
N ASP A 157 5.86 -13.29 4.11
CA ASP A 157 6.19 -14.66 4.46
C ASP A 157 5.08 -15.25 5.32
N ILE A 158 4.54 -16.40 4.93
CA ILE A 158 3.36 -17.01 5.56
C ILE A 158 3.70 -18.45 5.94
N VAL A 159 3.71 -18.73 7.24
CA VAL A 159 4.04 -20.05 7.76
C VAL A 159 2.91 -20.59 8.65
N PRO A 160 2.65 -21.91 8.65
CA PRO A 160 1.69 -22.51 9.57
C PRO A 160 2.23 -22.44 10.99
N SER A 161 1.32 -22.34 11.96
CA SER A 161 1.67 -22.32 13.38
C SER A 161 0.72 -23.22 14.16
N SER A 162 1.27 -24.01 15.09
CA SER A 162 0.52 -24.79 16.07
C SER A 162 0.35 -24.06 17.41
N ARG A 163 0.76 -22.78 17.49
CA ARG A 163 0.55 -21.99 18.69
C ARG A 163 -0.92 -21.74 18.93
N HIS A 164 -1.33 -21.74 20.20
CA HIS A 164 -2.69 -21.40 20.57
C HIS A 164 -2.87 -19.87 20.53
N VAL A 165 -3.67 -19.42 19.57
CA VAL A 165 -3.94 -18.01 19.27
C VAL A 165 -5.36 -17.71 19.69
N VAL A 166 -5.53 -16.80 20.66
CA VAL A 166 -6.84 -16.29 21.08
C VAL A 166 -6.89 -14.79 20.85
N VAL A 167 -7.94 -14.34 20.19
CA VAL A 167 -8.17 -12.91 19.89
C VAL A 167 -9.49 -12.47 20.51
N SER A 168 -9.46 -11.38 21.26
CA SER A 168 -10.66 -10.78 21.86
C SER A 168 -10.63 -9.24 21.76
N LEU A 169 -11.78 -8.61 21.96
CA LEU A 169 -11.91 -7.16 22.07
C LEU A 169 -12.96 -6.82 23.13
N GLY A 170 -12.56 -6.07 24.16
CA GLY A 170 -13.44 -5.67 25.24
C GLY A 170 -14.11 -6.86 25.98
N GLY A 171 -13.41 -8.01 26.05
CA GLY A 171 -13.92 -9.26 26.63
C GLY A 171 -14.77 -10.12 25.67
N VAL A 172 -15.05 -9.66 24.45
CA VAL A 172 -15.74 -10.44 23.42
C VAL A 172 -14.72 -11.30 22.70
N LEU A 173 -14.90 -12.62 22.70
CA LEU A 173 -14.06 -13.55 21.94
C LEU A 173 -14.32 -13.37 20.43
N LEU A 174 -13.26 -13.24 19.64
CA LEU A 174 -13.34 -13.11 18.16
C LEU A 174 -12.82 -14.35 17.45
N ALA A 175 -11.76 -14.97 17.97
CA ALA A 175 -11.18 -16.18 17.42
C ALA A 175 -10.40 -16.97 18.47
N ASP A 176 -10.40 -18.31 18.32
CA ASP A 176 -9.66 -19.26 19.18
C ASP A 176 -9.15 -20.40 18.30
N SER A 177 -7.82 -20.50 18.07
CA SER A 177 -7.25 -21.43 17.10
C SER A 177 -5.87 -21.93 17.50
N SER A 178 -5.59 -23.20 17.20
CA SER A 178 -4.25 -23.78 17.19
C SER A 178 -3.79 -24.16 15.77
N ARG A 179 -4.38 -23.56 14.74
CA ARG A 179 -4.13 -23.81 13.31
C ARG A 179 -3.91 -22.53 12.52
N ALA A 180 -3.52 -21.46 13.20
CA ALA A 180 -3.34 -20.16 12.58
C ALA A 180 -2.14 -20.16 11.60
N MET A 181 -2.18 -19.26 10.64
CA MET A 181 -1.02 -18.89 9.82
C MET A 181 -0.38 -17.63 10.40
N ALA A 182 0.92 -17.67 10.61
CA ALA A 182 1.71 -16.51 11.00
C ALA A 182 2.24 -15.81 9.76
N LEU A 183 1.81 -14.57 9.53
CA LEU A 183 2.23 -13.76 8.39
C LEU A 183 3.15 -12.64 8.88
N THR A 184 4.38 -12.66 8.39
CA THR A 184 5.32 -11.53 8.52
C THR A 184 5.34 -10.74 7.22
N GLU A 185 5.29 -9.43 7.35
CA GLU A 185 5.38 -8.51 6.23
C GLU A 185 6.39 -7.41 6.58
N THR A 186 7.29 -7.09 5.66
CA THR A 186 8.32 -6.06 5.87
C THR A 186 7.69 -4.78 6.43
N TYR A 187 8.21 -4.30 7.57
CA TYR A 187 7.80 -3.10 8.31
C TYR A 187 6.45 -3.18 9.04
N LEU A 188 5.77 -4.32 9.01
CA LEU A 188 4.48 -4.48 9.70
C LEU A 188 4.59 -5.47 10.85
N PRO A 189 3.76 -5.35 11.88
CA PRO A 189 3.67 -6.35 12.94
C PRO A 189 3.27 -7.72 12.40
N LEU A 190 3.70 -8.77 13.09
CA LEU A 190 3.24 -10.14 12.84
C LEU A 190 1.71 -10.20 12.88
N ARG A 191 1.11 -10.78 11.85
CA ARG A 191 -0.34 -11.01 11.75
C ARG A 191 -0.66 -12.48 11.90
N TRP A 192 -1.66 -12.77 12.72
CA TRP A 192 -2.21 -14.10 12.86
C TRP A 192 -3.48 -14.20 12.03
N TYR A 193 -3.43 -15.07 11.02
CA TYR A 193 -4.56 -15.40 10.19
C TYR A 193 -5.19 -16.68 10.71
N VAL A 194 -6.45 -16.62 11.11
CA VAL A 194 -7.19 -17.70 11.75
C VAL A 194 -8.12 -18.35 10.73
N PRO A 195 -8.20 -19.69 10.66
CA PRO A 195 -9.18 -20.37 9.80
C PRO A 195 -10.60 -19.91 10.12
N ARG A 196 -11.48 -19.87 9.10
CA ARG A 196 -12.86 -19.41 9.26
C ARG A 196 -13.64 -20.19 10.32
N GLU A 197 -13.35 -21.48 10.47
CA GLU A 197 -14.01 -22.39 11.42
C GLU A 197 -13.69 -22.05 12.87
N ASP A 198 -12.57 -21.36 13.12
CA ASP A 198 -12.10 -20.99 14.45
C ASP A 198 -12.46 -19.53 14.79
N VAL A 199 -13.24 -18.85 13.93
CA VAL A 199 -13.71 -17.47 14.12
C VAL A 199 -15.11 -17.47 14.72
N GLN A 200 -15.37 -16.59 15.69
CA GLN A 200 -16.67 -16.42 16.34
C GLN A 200 -17.57 -15.51 15.50
N TRP A 201 -18.21 -16.07 14.48
CA TRP A 201 -19.02 -15.32 13.50
C TRP A 201 -20.23 -14.62 14.10
N ASP A 202 -20.79 -15.14 15.20
CA ASP A 202 -21.90 -14.49 15.91
C ASP A 202 -21.48 -13.14 16.56
N ALA A 203 -20.18 -12.95 16.77
CA ALA A 203 -19.63 -11.70 17.29
C ALA A 203 -19.32 -10.67 16.18
N LEU A 204 -19.41 -11.06 14.90
CA LEU A 204 -18.96 -10.27 13.76
C LEU A 204 -20.09 -10.02 12.75
N THR A 205 -20.03 -8.88 12.08
CA THR A 205 -20.88 -8.53 10.94
C THR A 205 -20.04 -8.04 9.77
N PRO A 206 -20.43 -8.30 8.51
CA PRO A 206 -19.73 -7.76 7.35
C PRO A 206 -19.72 -6.23 7.39
N SER A 207 -18.57 -5.65 7.07
CA SER A 207 -18.41 -4.22 6.82
C SER A 207 -18.55 -3.90 5.32
N THR A 208 -18.91 -2.66 5.00
CA THR A 208 -18.84 -2.14 3.63
C THR A 208 -17.44 -1.69 3.22
N THR A 209 -16.53 -1.62 4.19
CA THR A 209 -15.13 -1.24 3.96
C THR A 209 -14.41 -2.31 3.15
N THR A 210 -13.62 -1.87 2.19
CA THR A 210 -12.70 -2.70 1.41
C THR A 210 -11.35 -2.00 1.32
N SER A 211 -10.29 -2.75 1.04
CA SER A 211 -8.98 -2.19 0.72
C SER A 211 -8.22 -3.10 -0.24
N ASP A 212 -7.27 -2.52 -0.96
CA ASP A 212 -6.40 -3.25 -1.86
C ASP A 212 -4.97 -3.28 -1.33
N CYS A 213 -4.34 -4.44 -1.47
CA CYS A 213 -2.94 -4.67 -1.16
C CYS A 213 -2.24 -5.15 -2.43
N ALA A 214 -1.14 -4.50 -2.81
CA ALA A 214 -0.37 -4.86 -4.01
C ALA A 214 0.16 -6.30 -3.98
N TYR A 215 0.25 -6.93 -2.82
CA TYR A 215 0.81 -8.27 -2.61
C TYR A 215 -0.25 -9.33 -2.34
N LYS A 216 -1.30 -8.98 -1.58
CA LYS A 216 -2.33 -9.92 -1.11
C LYS A 216 -3.67 -9.79 -1.86
N GLY A 217 -3.89 -8.66 -2.56
CA GLY A 217 -5.12 -8.42 -3.33
C GLY A 217 -6.19 -7.70 -2.53
N HIS A 218 -7.45 -7.94 -2.91
CA HIS A 218 -8.62 -7.26 -2.37
C HIS A 218 -9.06 -7.83 -1.02
N ALA A 219 -9.13 -7.00 0.02
CA ALA A 219 -9.59 -7.37 1.36
C ALA A 219 -11.03 -6.91 1.61
N ARG A 220 -11.78 -7.75 2.33
CA ARG A 220 -13.08 -7.43 2.93
C ARG A 220 -12.92 -7.36 4.44
N TYR A 221 -13.72 -6.49 5.07
CA TYR A 221 -13.63 -6.23 6.49
C TYR A 221 -14.85 -6.75 7.28
N TRP A 222 -14.60 -6.92 8.57
CA TRP A 222 -15.56 -7.39 9.56
C TRP A 222 -15.54 -6.46 10.76
N SER A 223 -16.71 -6.08 11.24
CA SER A 223 -16.90 -5.25 12.42
C SER A 223 -17.56 -6.05 13.54
N LEU A 224 -17.50 -5.58 14.79
CA LEU A 224 -18.28 -6.18 15.88
C LEU A 224 -19.78 -6.07 15.60
N ALA A 225 -20.52 -7.15 15.80
CA ALA A 225 -21.97 -7.21 15.64
C ALA A 225 -22.71 -6.31 16.63
N SER A 226 -22.09 -5.96 17.76
CA SER A 226 -22.64 -5.01 18.74
C SER A 226 -22.78 -3.58 18.23
N GLY A 227 -22.08 -3.23 17.14
CA GLY A 227 -22.00 -1.85 16.64
C GLY A 227 -21.08 -0.94 17.45
N ASP A 228 -20.29 -1.48 18.37
CA ASP A 228 -19.28 -0.71 19.13
C ASP A 228 -18.28 -0.06 18.15
N PRO A 229 -18.09 1.27 18.19
CA PRO A 229 -17.13 1.97 17.32
C PRO A 229 -15.69 1.43 17.42
N ASP A 230 -15.27 0.95 18.58
CA ASP A 230 -13.95 0.34 18.79
C ASP A 230 -13.80 -0.99 18.01
N GLY A 231 -14.91 -1.61 17.64
CA GLY A 231 -14.97 -2.82 16.83
C GLY A 231 -15.21 -2.58 15.34
N ALA A 232 -15.24 -1.34 14.87
CA ALA A 232 -15.39 -1.05 13.45
C ALA A 232 -14.16 -1.54 12.66
N ASP A 233 -14.40 -2.31 11.59
CA ASP A 233 -13.35 -2.87 10.70
C ASP A 233 -12.23 -3.57 11.46
N ILE A 234 -12.59 -4.34 12.50
CA ILE A 234 -11.64 -4.95 13.43
C ILE A 234 -10.87 -6.13 12.82
N GLY A 235 -11.46 -6.81 11.83
CA GLY A 235 -10.86 -7.93 11.14
C GLY A 235 -11.00 -7.82 9.63
N TRP A 236 -10.19 -8.58 8.89
CA TRP A 236 -10.27 -8.66 7.43
C TRP A 236 -9.93 -10.05 6.91
N SER A 237 -10.34 -10.32 5.66
CA SER A 237 -10.05 -11.54 4.93
C SER A 237 -9.78 -11.25 3.45
N TYR A 238 -9.02 -12.17 2.80
CA TYR A 238 -8.79 -12.19 1.36
C TYR A 238 -9.47 -13.42 0.78
N GLU A 239 -10.59 -13.25 0.05
CA GLU A 239 -11.34 -14.37 -0.53
C GLU A 239 -10.70 -14.88 -1.83
N ALA A 240 -10.15 -13.97 -2.62
CA ALA A 240 -9.41 -14.26 -3.86
C ALA A 240 -8.06 -13.54 -3.85
N PRO A 241 -7.10 -14.00 -3.02
CA PRO A 241 -5.82 -13.33 -2.87
C PRO A 241 -4.96 -13.43 -4.12
N LEU A 242 -4.03 -12.49 -4.26
CA LEU A 242 -2.89 -12.61 -5.16
C LEU A 242 -1.92 -13.69 -4.64
N SER A 243 -0.95 -14.06 -5.47
CA SER A 243 0.01 -15.15 -5.20
C SER A 243 0.67 -15.10 -3.82
N ASP A 244 1.06 -13.88 -3.35
CA ASP A 244 1.76 -13.72 -2.07
C ASP A 244 0.82 -13.93 -0.86
N GLY A 245 -0.49 -13.81 -1.06
CA GLY A 245 -1.52 -14.05 -0.05
C GLY A 245 -2.19 -15.42 -0.13
N GLU A 246 -1.85 -16.26 -1.11
CA GLU A 246 -2.58 -17.48 -1.40
C GLU A 246 -2.75 -18.42 -0.19
N ARG A 247 -1.74 -18.50 0.67
CA ARG A 247 -1.77 -19.37 1.86
C ARG A 247 -2.74 -18.92 2.96
N VAL A 248 -3.26 -17.70 2.87
CA VAL A 248 -4.28 -17.16 3.79
C VAL A 248 -5.63 -16.93 3.11
N ARG A 249 -5.88 -17.57 1.95
CA ARG A 249 -7.19 -17.54 1.28
C ARG A 249 -8.31 -17.91 2.24
N GLY A 250 -9.26 -17.00 2.44
CA GLY A 250 -10.42 -17.21 3.31
C GLY A 250 -10.12 -17.24 4.81
N TYR A 251 -8.87 -17.11 5.23
CA TYR A 251 -8.52 -16.90 6.65
C TYR A 251 -8.88 -15.46 7.07
N VAL A 252 -9.07 -15.27 8.36
CA VAL A 252 -9.38 -13.95 8.94
C VAL A 252 -8.24 -13.49 9.84
N ALA A 253 -7.79 -12.26 9.65
CA ALA A 253 -6.86 -11.59 10.55
C ALA A 253 -7.57 -10.47 11.32
N PHE A 254 -7.02 -10.10 12.46
CA PHE A 254 -7.49 -9.01 13.31
C PHE A 254 -6.38 -8.02 13.58
N TRP A 255 -6.76 -6.74 13.79
CA TRP A 255 -5.80 -5.69 14.14
C TRP A 255 -5.23 -5.93 15.54
N CYS A 256 -4.03 -6.53 15.63
CA CYS A 256 -3.36 -6.77 16.90
C CYS A 256 -3.01 -5.47 17.66
N GLU A 257 -3.01 -4.32 17.00
CA GLU A 257 -2.89 -2.99 17.61
C GLU A 257 -4.16 -2.57 18.36
N ARG A 258 -5.31 -3.17 18.03
CA ARG A 258 -6.63 -2.80 18.57
C ARG A 258 -7.27 -3.91 19.41
N THR A 259 -6.89 -5.16 19.18
CA THR A 259 -7.42 -6.34 19.88
C THR A 259 -6.49 -6.79 21.00
N ASP A 260 -7.00 -7.63 21.88
CA ASP A 260 -6.24 -8.36 22.87
C ASP A 260 -5.85 -9.71 22.29
N LEU A 261 -4.56 -9.94 22.17
CA LEU A 261 -3.97 -11.17 21.62
C LEU A 261 -3.35 -11.98 22.75
N THR A 262 -3.75 -13.23 22.88
CA THR A 262 -3.12 -14.20 23.76
C THR A 262 -2.46 -15.30 22.91
N LEU A 263 -1.19 -15.61 23.21
CA LEU A 263 -0.45 -16.68 22.56
C LEU A 263 0.00 -17.69 23.61
N ASP A 264 -0.41 -18.95 23.48
CA ASP A 264 -0.08 -20.05 24.42
C ASP A 264 -0.39 -19.68 25.87
N GLY A 265 -1.50 -18.96 26.10
CA GLY A 265 -1.95 -18.49 27.40
C GLY A 265 -1.29 -17.19 27.91
N ALA A 266 -0.31 -16.65 27.20
CA ALA A 266 0.34 -15.40 27.55
C ALA A 266 -0.24 -14.22 26.78
N GLN A 267 -0.67 -13.17 27.49
CA GLN A 267 -1.13 -11.94 26.87
C GLN A 267 0.02 -11.21 26.17
N MET A 268 -0.18 -10.85 24.92
CA MET A 268 0.79 -10.10 24.12
C MET A 268 0.54 -8.59 24.22
N PRO A 269 1.60 -7.78 24.27
CA PRO A 269 1.43 -6.33 24.17
C PRO A 269 0.90 -5.95 22.78
N ARG A 270 0.03 -4.95 22.70
CA ARG A 270 -0.41 -4.39 21.45
C ARG A 270 0.78 -3.71 20.76
N PRO A 271 1.15 -4.10 19.54
CA PRO A 271 2.27 -3.49 18.83
C PRO A 271 1.93 -2.08 18.36
N GLU A 272 2.97 -1.32 18.06
CA GLU A 272 2.85 -0.11 17.23
C GLU A 272 3.05 -0.47 15.77
N SER A 273 2.37 0.23 14.89
CA SER A 273 2.57 0.09 13.46
C SER A 273 2.43 1.43 12.75
N LEU A 274 2.75 1.42 11.45
CA LEU A 274 2.56 2.59 10.59
C LEU A 274 1.09 3.04 10.53
N PHE A 275 0.15 2.12 10.72
CA PHE A 275 -1.29 2.40 10.74
C PHE A 275 -1.77 2.94 12.09
N PHE A 276 -1.10 2.57 13.18
CA PHE A 276 -1.46 2.92 14.56
C PHE A 276 -0.22 3.36 15.35
N PRO A 277 0.37 4.55 15.05
CA PRO A 277 1.50 5.08 15.80
C PRO A 277 1.07 5.55 17.19
N ARG A 278 1.93 5.41 18.21
CA ARG A 278 1.70 5.98 19.55
C ARG A 278 1.52 7.50 19.47
N GLY A 279 0.48 8.01 20.08
CA GLY A 279 0.26 9.45 20.23
C GLY A 279 -0.86 10.07 19.39
N ARG A 280 -1.60 9.29 18.61
CA ARG A 280 -2.91 9.69 18.06
C ARG A 280 -4.01 8.96 18.84
N ARG A 281 -4.37 9.51 20.00
CA ARG A 281 -5.66 9.30 20.64
C ARG A 281 -6.52 10.52 20.40
#